data_8fdf91d8f745b7d8c01b33c6eff57076
#
_entry.id   8fdf91d8f745b7d8c01b33c6eff57076
#
_cell.length_a   1.000
_cell.length_b   1.000
_cell.length_c   1.000
_cell.angle_alpha   90.00
_cell.angle_beta   90.00
_cell.angle_gamma   90.00
#
_symmetry.space_group_name_H-M   'P 1'
#
loop_
_entity.id
_entity.type
_entity.pdbx_description
1 polymer ?
#
loop_
_entity_poly.entity_id
_entity_poly.type
_entity_poly.pdbx_seq_one_letter_code
_entity_poly.pdbx_strand_id
1 'polypeptide(L)'
;MAGQDLQKLGFDPEVYYDEDGVRCINVMEQSSNPDQPNRVITYENVRPLYHSRSIRGGGEVGWAGKRKGRPNDPEMLIVDRWVHIDRLDERTIDGRIKAAAVEGVVHLEIWQPRDLEITTGKGRFGDSAPVVQTNGHEFHNLIFTRVVTKKYPSITAFESKRQLLEVLRDAVLGT
;
A
#
# COMPACT_ATOMS: atom_id res chain seq x y z
N MET A 1 -29.97 -17.49 2.83
CA MET A 1 -28.59 -17.84 2.51
C MET A 1 -27.73 -17.13 3.53
N ALA A 2 -26.99 -17.87 4.40
CA ALA A 2 -26.05 -17.26 5.33
C ALA A 2 -24.95 -16.60 4.51
N GLY A 3 -24.76 -15.29 4.69
CA GLY A 3 -23.69 -14.56 4.04
C GLY A 3 -22.38 -15.20 4.43
N GLN A 4 -21.67 -15.78 3.46
CA GLN A 4 -20.33 -16.25 3.68
C GLN A 4 -19.50 -15.04 4.11
N ASP A 5 -18.80 -15.19 5.23
CA ASP A 5 -17.89 -14.17 5.72
C ASP A 5 -16.74 -14.02 4.71
N LEU A 6 -16.88 -13.04 3.83
CA LEU A 6 -15.92 -12.77 2.74
C LEU A 6 -14.50 -12.57 3.28
N GLN A 7 -14.37 -12.07 4.49
CA GLN A 7 -13.08 -11.88 5.14
C GLN A 7 -12.40 -13.23 5.41
N LYS A 8 -13.14 -14.27 5.79
CA LYS A 8 -12.61 -15.63 5.93
C LYS A 8 -12.15 -16.24 4.63
N LEU A 9 -12.72 -15.78 3.50
CA LEU A 9 -12.29 -16.19 2.16
C LEU A 9 -11.09 -15.38 1.63
N GLY A 10 -10.54 -14.48 2.43
CA GLY A 10 -9.37 -13.69 2.05
C GLY A 10 -9.67 -12.38 1.34
N PHE A 11 -10.94 -12.01 1.21
CA PHE A 11 -11.30 -10.70 0.67
C PHE A 11 -10.97 -9.60 1.68
N ASP A 12 -10.44 -8.49 1.16
CA ASP A 12 -10.20 -7.31 1.96
C ASP A 12 -11.51 -6.53 2.15
N PRO A 13 -12.03 -6.40 3.40
CA PRO A 13 -13.28 -5.70 3.64
C PRO A 13 -13.21 -4.19 3.38
N GLU A 14 -11.99 -3.64 3.33
CA GLU A 14 -11.79 -2.23 3.03
C GLU A 14 -11.90 -1.92 1.53
N VAL A 15 -11.89 -2.95 0.67
CA VAL A 15 -12.12 -2.84 -0.78
C VAL A 15 -13.53 -3.29 -1.09
N TYR A 16 -14.39 -2.38 -1.47
CA TYR A 16 -15.82 -2.65 -1.67
C TYR A 16 -16.41 -1.85 -2.84
N TYR A 17 -17.65 -2.16 -3.18
CA TYR A 17 -18.46 -1.35 -4.09
C TYR A 17 -19.52 -0.62 -3.26
N ASP A 18 -19.66 0.69 -3.48
CA ASP A 18 -20.73 1.46 -2.84
C ASP A 18 -22.11 1.21 -3.50
N GLU A 19 -23.14 1.93 -3.04
CA GLU A 19 -24.51 1.78 -3.50
C GLU A 19 -24.67 2.12 -5.00
N ASP A 20 -23.80 2.96 -5.52
CA ASP A 20 -23.77 3.35 -6.94
C ASP A 20 -22.93 2.39 -7.80
N GLY A 21 -22.40 1.33 -7.21
CA GLY A 21 -21.53 0.36 -7.89
C GLY A 21 -20.12 0.90 -8.15
N VAL A 22 -19.72 1.97 -7.49
CA VAL A 22 -18.37 2.53 -7.60
C VAL A 22 -17.44 1.78 -6.66
N ARG A 23 -16.30 1.33 -7.19
CA ARG A 23 -15.28 0.68 -6.36
C ARG A 23 -14.60 1.69 -5.46
N CYS A 24 -14.59 1.39 -4.17
CA CYS A 24 -14.01 2.20 -3.11
C CYS A 24 -12.94 1.43 -2.32
N ILE A 25 -12.01 2.18 -1.74
CA ILE A 25 -11.05 1.67 -0.74
C ILE A 25 -11.08 2.61 0.47
N ASN A 26 -11.26 2.04 1.65
CA ASN A 26 -11.08 2.74 2.91
C ASN A 26 -9.61 2.63 3.36
N VAL A 27 -9.06 3.74 3.80
CA VAL A 27 -7.70 3.81 4.35
C VAL A 27 -7.78 4.50 5.69
N MET A 28 -7.16 3.90 6.70
CA MET A 28 -7.09 4.48 8.04
C MET A 28 -5.85 5.37 8.18
N GLU A 29 -6.07 6.64 8.35
CA GLU A 29 -5.03 7.59 8.71
C GLU A 29 -4.85 7.59 10.23
N GLN A 30 -3.68 7.19 10.69
CA GLN A 30 -3.37 7.21 12.12
C GLN A 30 -3.13 8.64 12.56
N SER A 31 -3.80 9.03 13.64
CA SER A 31 -3.53 10.33 14.27
C SER A 31 -2.12 10.36 14.86
N SER A 32 -1.39 11.43 14.64
CA SER A 32 -0.13 11.69 15.33
C SER A 32 -0.34 12.07 16.81
N ASN A 33 -1.57 12.46 17.17
CA ASN A 33 -1.96 12.76 18.53
C ASN A 33 -2.74 11.56 19.10
N PRO A 34 -2.26 10.91 20.18
CA PRO A 34 -2.91 9.75 20.79
C PRO A 34 -4.32 10.05 21.34
N ASP A 35 -4.62 11.31 21.63
CA ASP A 35 -5.93 11.74 22.13
C ASP A 35 -6.97 11.95 21.00
N GLN A 36 -6.55 11.87 19.76
CA GLN A 36 -7.44 12.01 18.62
C GLN A 36 -7.70 10.64 17.96
N PRO A 37 -8.96 10.35 17.61
CA PRO A 37 -9.28 9.10 16.92
C PRO A 37 -8.63 9.06 15.53
N ASN A 38 -8.30 7.87 15.11
CA ASN A 38 -7.88 7.61 13.74
C ASN A 38 -9.00 8.01 12.77
N ARG A 39 -8.62 8.49 11.60
CA ARG A 39 -9.56 8.96 10.58
C ARG A 39 -9.61 7.96 9.43
N VAL A 40 -10.80 7.60 8.99
CA VAL A 40 -11.00 6.83 7.76
C VAL A 40 -11.13 7.79 6.58
N ILE A 41 -10.31 7.58 5.57
CA ILE A 41 -10.37 8.28 4.30
C ILE A 41 -10.79 7.29 3.23
N THR A 42 -11.89 7.59 2.54
CA THR A 42 -12.39 6.78 1.44
C THR A 42 -11.85 7.31 0.12
N TYR A 43 -11.30 6.41 -0.69
CA TYR A 43 -10.96 6.65 -2.08
C TYR A 43 -12.00 5.99 -2.96
N GLU A 44 -12.45 6.69 -4.00
CA GLU A 44 -13.48 6.25 -4.96
C GLU A 44 -12.92 6.16 -6.38
N ASN A 45 -13.68 5.54 -7.29
CA ASN A 45 -13.26 5.27 -8.66
C ASN A 45 -11.95 4.48 -8.73
N VAL A 46 -11.79 3.54 -7.78
CA VAL A 46 -10.56 2.80 -7.62
C VAL A 46 -10.40 1.77 -8.73
N ARG A 47 -9.27 1.82 -9.41
CA ARG A 47 -8.90 0.90 -10.48
C ARG A 47 -7.51 0.32 -10.26
N PRO A 48 -7.30 -0.96 -10.57
CA PRO A 48 -5.96 -1.54 -10.49
C PRO A 48 -5.05 -0.92 -11.55
N LEU A 49 -3.81 -0.62 -11.16
CA LEU A 49 -2.74 -0.18 -12.06
C LEU A 49 -1.82 -1.34 -12.39
N TYR A 50 -1.43 -2.09 -11.38
CA TYR A 50 -0.56 -3.24 -11.50
C TYR A 50 -0.78 -4.21 -10.35
N HIS A 51 -0.33 -5.44 -10.53
CA HIS A 51 -0.22 -6.45 -9.48
C HIS A 51 1.06 -7.25 -9.69
N SER A 52 1.71 -7.60 -8.60
CA SER A 52 2.83 -8.52 -8.64
C SER A 52 2.31 -9.92 -9.00
N ARG A 53 2.96 -10.56 -9.98
CA ARG A 53 2.67 -11.96 -10.34
C ARG A 53 3.43 -12.96 -9.48
N SER A 54 4.25 -12.51 -8.55
CA SER A 54 5.04 -13.39 -7.70
C SER A 54 4.15 -14.05 -6.66
N ILE A 55 4.12 -15.37 -6.67
CA ILE A 55 3.47 -16.18 -5.62
C ILE A 55 4.39 -16.28 -4.38
N ARG A 56 5.70 -16.09 -4.57
CA ARG A 56 6.71 -16.09 -3.50
C ARG A 56 7.23 -14.68 -3.29
N GLY A 57 7.20 -14.22 -2.05
CA GLY A 57 7.63 -12.87 -1.67
C GLY A 57 6.46 -11.94 -1.45
N GLY A 58 6.76 -10.65 -1.26
CA GLY A 58 5.74 -9.63 -1.01
C GLY A 58 4.82 -9.44 -2.21
N GLY A 59 3.63 -10.04 -2.15
CA GLY A 59 2.58 -9.72 -3.13
C GLY A 59 2.27 -8.23 -3.04
N GLU A 60 2.20 -7.56 -4.19
CA GLU A 60 1.93 -6.14 -4.25
C GLU A 60 0.83 -5.85 -5.27
N VAL A 61 -0.09 -4.98 -4.92
CA VAL A 61 -1.14 -4.47 -5.80
C VAL A 61 -1.16 -2.95 -5.71
N GLY A 62 -1.03 -2.28 -6.84
CA GLY A 62 -1.18 -0.84 -6.96
C GLY A 62 -2.55 -0.46 -7.51
N TRP A 63 -3.18 0.49 -6.85
CA TRP A 63 -4.47 1.04 -7.22
C TRP A 63 -4.36 2.54 -7.45
N ALA A 64 -5.13 3.06 -8.40
CA ALA A 64 -5.35 4.50 -8.52
C ALA A 64 -6.77 4.83 -8.07
N GLY A 65 -6.93 5.92 -7.32
CA GLY A 65 -8.24 6.39 -6.86
C GLY A 65 -8.21 7.85 -6.47
N LYS A 66 -9.38 8.48 -6.38
CA LYS A 66 -9.55 9.83 -5.90
C LYS A 66 -10.17 9.85 -4.51
N ARG A 67 -9.81 10.82 -3.70
CA ARG A 67 -10.44 11.02 -2.38
C ARG A 67 -11.94 11.32 -2.57
N LYS A 68 -12.81 10.54 -1.92
CA LYS A 68 -14.26 10.69 -2.02
C LYS A 68 -14.70 12.09 -1.58
N GLY A 69 -15.57 12.71 -2.38
CA GLY A 69 -16.05 14.06 -2.14
C GLY A 69 -15.02 15.17 -2.43
N ARG A 70 -13.89 14.85 -3.07
CA ARG A 70 -12.85 15.79 -3.46
C ARG A 70 -12.49 15.66 -4.95
N PRO A 71 -13.39 16.02 -5.87
CA PRO A 71 -13.19 15.78 -7.30
C PRO A 71 -11.98 16.51 -7.91
N ASN A 72 -11.57 17.63 -7.29
CA ASN A 72 -10.42 18.43 -7.74
C ASN A 72 -9.08 17.97 -7.18
N ASP A 73 -9.09 17.05 -6.18
CA ASP A 73 -7.85 16.49 -5.67
C ASP A 73 -7.17 15.62 -6.73
N PRO A 74 -5.85 15.54 -6.74
CA PRO A 74 -5.14 14.66 -7.65
C PRO A 74 -5.49 13.19 -7.38
N GLU A 75 -5.35 12.37 -8.40
CA GLU A 75 -5.45 10.92 -8.25
C GLU A 75 -4.29 10.42 -7.39
N MET A 76 -4.59 9.55 -6.43
CA MET A 76 -3.63 8.97 -5.50
C MET A 76 -3.25 7.55 -5.94
N LEU A 77 -2.02 7.16 -5.62
CA LEU A 77 -1.57 5.77 -5.72
C LEU A 77 -1.71 5.13 -4.35
N ILE A 78 -2.48 4.05 -4.30
CA ILE A 78 -2.67 3.21 -3.11
C ILE A 78 -1.96 1.90 -3.40
N VAL A 79 -1.03 1.50 -2.53
CA VAL A 79 -0.25 0.27 -2.70
C VAL A 79 -0.50 -0.66 -1.54
N ASP A 80 -1.03 -1.82 -1.85
CA ASP A 80 -1.22 -2.93 -0.92
C ASP A 80 -0.08 -3.92 -1.10
N ARG A 81 0.63 -4.25 -0.03
CA ARG A 81 1.75 -5.17 -0.11
C ARG A 81 2.04 -5.92 1.19
N TRP A 82 2.69 -7.05 1.04
CA TRP A 82 3.27 -7.82 2.12
C TRP A 82 4.74 -7.45 2.28
N VAL A 83 5.12 -7.00 3.45
CA VAL A 83 6.50 -6.62 3.77
C VAL A 83 7.04 -7.46 4.91
N HIS A 84 8.34 -7.67 4.91
CA HIS A 84 9.03 -8.39 5.97
C HIS A 84 8.97 -7.58 7.26
N ILE A 85 8.65 -8.23 8.40
CA ILE A 85 8.52 -7.56 9.69
C ILE A 85 9.82 -6.88 10.14
N ASP A 86 10.97 -7.44 9.77
CA ASP A 86 12.29 -6.90 10.13
C ASP A 86 12.77 -5.79 9.20
N ARG A 87 12.03 -5.47 8.13
CA ARG A 87 12.41 -4.33 7.29
C ARG A 87 12.14 -3.02 8.01
N LEU A 88 13.06 -2.08 7.81
CA LEU A 88 12.84 -0.71 8.23
C LEU A 88 11.47 -0.25 7.72
N ASP A 89 10.65 0.15 8.66
CA ASP A 89 9.36 0.73 8.44
C ASP A 89 9.51 1.94 7.49
N GLU A 90 8.76 1.92 6.40
CA GLU A 90 8.76 2.98 5.39
C GLU A 90 8.41 4.34 5.95
N ARG A 91 7.56 4.37 6.99
CA ARG A 91 7.25 5.60 7.72
C ARG A 91 8.51 6.19 8.35
N THR A 92 9.37 5.35 8.92
CA THR A 92 10.65 5.77 9.48
C THR A 92 11.58 6.30 8.40
N ILE A 93 11.63 5.63 7.24
CA ILE A 93 12.42 6.08 6.09
C ILE A 93 11.89 7.41 5.57
N ASP A 94 10.59 7.53 5.32
CA ASP A 94 9.95 8.76 4.85
C ASP A 94 10.15 9.92 5.84
N GLY A 95 10.06 9.65 7.15
CA GLY A 95 10.35 10.64 8.19
C GLY A 95 11.78 11.16 8.13
N ARG A 96 12.77 10.29 7.88
CA ARG A 96 14.18 10.68 7.70
C ARG A 96 14.38 11.51 6.43
N ILE A 97 13.73 11.13 5.33
CA ILE A 97 13.77 11.86 4.05
C ILE A 97 13.20 13.26 4.22
N LYS A 98 12.03 13.37 4.88
CA LYS A 98 11.39 14.66 5.19
C LYS A 98 12.26 15.52 6.10
N ALA A 99 12.86 14.96 7.14
CA ALA A 99 13.74 15.67 8.05
C ALA A 99 15.01 16.18 7.37
N ALA A 100 15.51 15.43 6.39
CA ALA A 100 16.69 15.82 5.59
C ALA A 100 16.34 16.77 4.42
N ALA A 101 15.04 17.11 4.24
CA ALA A 101 14.53 17.94 3.15
C ALA A 101 15.02 17.47 1.76
N VAL A 102 15.03 16.14 1.55
CA VAL A 102 15.44 15.56 0.27
C VAL A 102 14.37 15.81 -0.77
N GLU A 103 14.71 16.55 -1.83
CA GLU A 103 13.82 16.82 -2.94
C GLU A 103 13.76 15.65 -3.93
N GLY A 104 12.72 15.62 -4.77
CA GLY A 104 12.57 14.63 -5.85
C GLY A 104 12.16 13.23 -5.40
N VAL A 105 11.89 13.03 -4.12
CA VAL A 105 11.44 11.76 -3.56
C VAL A 105 9.93 11.78 -3.31
N VAL A 106 9.27 10.66 -3.62
CA VAL A 106 7.86 10.48 -3.31
C VAL A 106 7.68 10.33 -1.81
N HIS A 107 6.84 11.18 -1.21
CA HIS A 107 6.50 11.11 0.21
C HIS A 107 5.25 10.28 0.45
N LEU A 108 5.22 9.59 1.59
CA LEU A 108 4.02 8.92 2.07
C LEU A 108 3.02 9.96 2.58
N GLU A 109 1.80 9.89 2.05
CA GLU A 109 0.65 10.64 2.60
C GLU A 109 0.05 9.88 3.77
N ILE A 110 -0.16 8.58 3.59
CA ILE A 110 -0.68 7.69 4.62
C ILE A 110 0.12 6.39 4.60
N TRP A 111 0.40 5.88 5.79
CA TRP A 111 0.93 4.56 6.01
C TRP A 111 0.02 3.83 7.01
N GLN A 112 -0.55 2.71 6.59
CA GLN A 112 -1.47 1.91 7.39
C GLN A 112 -0.91 0.49 7.51
N PRO A 113 -0.35 0.11 8.68
CA PRO A 113 -0.13 -1.29 8.98
C PRO A 113 -1.49 -1.95 9.18
N ARG A 114 -1.62 -3.17 8.75
CA ARG A 114 -2.83 -3.97 8.99
C ARG A 114 -2.45 -5.15 9.88
N ASP A 115 -3.32 -5.47 10.83
CA ASP A 115 -3.14 -6.59 11.77
C ASP A 115 -3.26 -7.97 11.11
N LEU A 116 -2.86 -8.05 9.84
CA LEU A 116 -2.77 -9.28 9.06
C LEU A 116 -1.31 -9.72 9.08
N GLU A 117 -0.93 -10.46 10.12
CA GLU A 117 0.35 -11.15 10.17
C GLU A 117 0.20 -12.56 9.58
N ILE A 118 1.07 -12.90 8.64
CA ILE A 118 1.33 -14.30 8.32
C ILE A 118 2.53 -14.70 9.18
N THR A 119 2.25 -15.17 10.39
CA THR A 119 3.27 -15.78 11.23
C THR A 119 3.39 -17.26 10.89
N THR A 120 4.62 -17.74 10.78
CA THR A 120 4.91 -19.17 10.71
C THR A 120 4.43 -19.84 12.01
N GLY A 121 3.21 -20.37 12.03
CA GLY A 121 2.66 -21.12 13.14
C GLY A 121 1.32 -20.65 13.70
N LYS A 122 0.90 -19.41 13.46
CA LYS A 122 -0.41 -18.90 13.91
C LYS A 122 -1.13 -18.07 12.85
N GLY A 123 -1.02 -18.49 11.61
CA GLY A 123 -1.72 -17.83 10.52
C GLY A 123 -3.20 -18.15 10.46
N ARG A 124 -3.90 -17.52 9.53
CA ARG A 124 -5.34 -17.66 9.20
C ARG A 124 -5.89 -19.09 9.14
N PHE A 125 -5.05 -20.10 9.17
CA PHE A 125 -5.42 -21.52 9.07
C PHE A 125 -5.49 -22.24 10.41
N GLY A 126 -5.44 -21.50 11.54
CA GLY A 126 -5.52 -22.07 12.88
C GLY A 126 -4.24 -22.78 13.33
N ASP A 127 -4.19 -23.18 14.60
CA ASP A 127 -3.03 -23.78 15.27
C ASP A 127 -2.55 -25.13 14.70
N SER A 128 -3.13 -25.58 13.60
CA SER A 128 -2.89 -26.90 13.00
C SER A 128 -2.16 -26.86 11.64
N ALA A 129 -1.74 -25.69 11.16
CA ALA A 129 -0.90 -25.67 9.96
C ALA A 129 0.47 -26.28 10.28
N PRO A 130 0.85 -27.40 9.66
CA PRO A 130 2.16 -27.98 9.92
C PRO A 130 3.23 -26.95 9.54
N VAL A 131 4.15 -26.71 10.46
CA VAL A 131 5.38 -26.00 10.14
C VAL A 131 6.11 -26.85 9.12
N VAL A 132 5.95 -26.54 7.85
CA VAL A 132 6.70 -27.21 6.79
C VAL A 132 8.13 -26.69 6.87
N GLN A 133 8.96 -27.39 7.64
CA GLN A 133 10.40 -27.23 7.58
C GLN A 133 10.84 -27.76 6.22
N THR A 134 10.89 -26.90 5.21
CA THR A 134 11.48 -27.22 3.93
C THR A 134 12.93 -26.70 3.90
N ASN A 135 13.86 -27.62 4.08
CA ASN A 135 15.26 -27.52 3.62
C ASN A 135 15.96 -26.18 3.89
N GLY A 136 15.98 -25.71 5.15
CA GLY A 136 16.83 -24.57 5.54
C GLY A 136 16.39 -23.20 5.03
N HIS A 137 15.23 -23.07 4.43
CA HIS A 137 14.65 -21.76 4.11
C HIS A 137 13.89 -21.24 5.31
N GLU A 138 14.39 -20.17 5.89
CA GLU A 138 13.67 -19.42 6.93
C GLU A 138 12.40 -18.83 6.33
N PHE A 139 11.26 -19.15 6.89
CA PHE A 139 10.01 -18.46 6.59
C PHE A 139 10.03 -17.12 7.33
N HIS A 140 9.97 -16.07 6.58
CA HIS A 140 9.94 -14.72 7.14
C HIS A 140 8.50 -14.32 7.46
N ASN A 141 8.29 -13.74 8.63
CA ASN A 141 7.02 -13.16 9.00
C ASN A 141 6.75 -11.93 8.11
N LEU A 142 5.58 -11.92 7.48
CA LEU A 142 5.15 -10.82 6.64
C LEU A 142 3.99 -10.10 7.32
N ILE A 143 4.01 -8.79 7.25
CA ILE A 143 2.89 -7.93 7.62
C ILE A 143 2.29 -7.31 6.36
N PHE A 144 0.97 -7.21 6.35
CA PHE A 144 0.28 -6.51 5.28
C PHE A 144 0.27 -5.02 5.57
N THR A 145 0.71 -4.22 4.60
CA THR A 145 0.71 -2.77 4.70
C THR A 145 -0.04 -2.15 3.53
N ARG A 146 -0.72 -1.04 3.80
CA ARG A 146 -1.31 -0.17 2.79
C ARG A 146 -0.65 1.19 2.89
N VAL A 147 -0.11 1.67 1.78
CA VAL A 147 0.49 3.00 1.69
C VAL A 147 -0.24 3.83 0.65
N VAL A 148 -0.36 5.13 0.91
CA VAL A 148 -0.93 6.08 -0.03
C VAL A 148 0.11 7.14 -0.33
N THR A 149 0.31 7.38 -1.61
CA THR A 149 1.21 8.42 -2.11
C THR A 149 0.52 9.21 -3.21
N LYS A 150 1.08 10.36 -3.54
CA LYS A 150 0.68 11.06 -4.76
C LYS A 150 0.98 10.19 -5.98
N LYS A 151 0.01 10.05 -6.88
CA LYS A 151 0.24 9.35 -8.14
C LYS A 151 0.99 10.27 -9.10
N TYR A 152 2.12 9.82 -9.57
CA TYR A 152 2.89 10.48 -10.61
C TYR A 152 2.65 9.82 -11.96
N PRO A 153 2.82 10.54 -13.07
CA PRO A 153 2.83 9.96 -14.41
C PRO A 153 3.92 8.88 -14.52
N SER A 154 3.67 7.89 -15.37
CA SER A 154 4.72 6.92 -15.74
C SER A 154 5.89 7.65 -16.38
N ILE A 155 7.11 7.14 -16.17
CA ILE A 155 8.32 7.63 -16.85
C ILE A 155 8.19 7.54 -18.38
N THR A 156 7.25 6.73 -18.89
CA THR A 156 6.96 6.64 -20.33
C THR A 156 5.97 7.70 -20.83
N ALA A 157 5.40 8.51 -19.92
CA ALA A 157 4.37 9.51 -20.24
C ALA A 157 4.96 10.92 -20.42
N PHE A 158 6.23 11.04 -20.72
CA PHE A 158 6.85 12.35 -21.02
C PHE A 158 6.37 12.88 -22.38
N GLU A 159 6.11 14.18 -22.41
CA GLU A 159 5.59 14.87 -23.59
C GLU A 159 6.70 15.31 -24.56
N SER A 160 7.94 15.40 -24.08
CA SER A 160 9.08 15.80 -24.89
C SER A 160 10.39 15.14 -24.45
N LYS A 161 11.35 15.02 -25.40
CA LYS A 161 12.71 14.54 -25.08
C LYS A 161 13.39 15.39 -24.00
N ARG A 162 13.12 16.69 -24.00
CA ARG A 162 13.67 17.63 -23.02
C ARG A 162 13.18 17.26 -21.61
N GLN A 163 11.87 17.04 -21.43
CA GLN A 163 11.28 16.64 -20.16
C GLN A 163 11.88 15.32 -19.66
N LEU A 164 12.05 14.33 -20.54
CA LEU A 164 12.72 13.07 -20.17
C LEU A 164 14.15 13.31 -19.67
N LEU A 165 14.93 14.15 -20.39
CA LEU A 165 16.31 14.44 -20.00
C LEU A 165 16.37 15.21 -18.67
N GLU A 166 15.46 16.13 -18.42
CA GLU A 166 15.34 16.84 -17.15
C GLU A 166 15.06 15.87 -15.99
N VAL A 167 14.08 14.97 -16.14
CA VAL A 167 13.76 13.95 -15.13
C VAL A 167 14.95 13.02 -14.87
N LEU A 168 15.63 12.55 -15.93
CA LEU A 168 16.81 11.70 -15.79
C LEU A 168 17.97 12.44 -15.12
N ARG A 169 18.20 13.70 -15.48
CA ARG A 169 19.22 14.56 -14.84
C ARG A 169 18.92 14.67 -13.34
N ASP A 170 17.69 15.01 -12.97
CA ASP A 170 17.32 15.23 -11.58
C ASP A 170 17.43 13.92 -10.77
N ALA A 171 17.08 12.78 -11.37
CA ALA A 171 17.29 11.46 -10.74
C ALA A 171 18.77 11.12 -10.51
N VAL A 172 19.67 11.54 -11.41
CA VAL A 172 21.14 11.30 -11.28
C VAL A 172 21.77 12.25 -10.29
N LEU A 173 21.34 13.51 -10.26
CA LEU A 173 21.92 14.52 -9.38
C LEU A 173 21.48 14.35 -7.92
N GLY A 174 20.37 13.63 -7.68
CA GLY A 174 19.86 13.41 -6.31
C GLY A 174 19.42 14.70 -5.63
N THR A 175 19.05 15.69 -6.41
CA THR A 175 18.66 17.02 -5.94
C THR A 175 17.15 17.19 -5.99
#